data_7facbf3c04d15901aa373613344871ef
#
_entry.id   7facbf3c04d15901aa373613344871ef
#
_cell.length_a   1.000
_cell.length_b   1.000
_cell.length_c   1.000
_cell.angle_alpha   90.00
_cell.angle_beta   90.00
_cell.angle_gamma   90.00
#
_symmetry.space_group_name_H-M   'P 1'
#
loop_
_entity.id
_entity.type
_entity.pdbx_description
1 polymer ?
#
loop_
_entity_poly.entity_id
_entity_poly.type
_entity_poly.pdbx_seq_one_letter_code
_entity_poly.pdbx_strand_id
1 'polypeptide(L)'
;MVVAAQGIESTSSEIIKLRDTELYPQLLELIKGLTCTWRSMYEAHQVQTHIVQQLKYLNTVPSIESTSEIHRQATLQLELQVQQWHFSFCNIVKAQRDYIESLAGWLRLSLFQFSKNTMSRTSEESKIYSLCEKWHHAVDKIPDKVASEGINNFLTVLGGIVVQQGEEHKQSRRCESALKEFEKRVYELKAIESKYSTYSTLGATGNDPVKEKRVKVESLRAKAVEEKTKLEKSVSTTRSITMNNLQMSLPHLFQAMVGFSSVCMHDFESIYNQQSNKKEHDDVKRIQQ
;
A
#
# COMPACT_ATOMS: atom_id res chain seq x y z
N MET A 1 -19.86 56.48 11.21
CA MET A 1 -20.18 55.57 10.09
C MET A 1 -19.22 55.74 8.90
N VAL A 2 -18.89 56.95 8.44
CA VAL A 2 -18.02 57.18 7.27
C VAL A 2 -16.62 56.59 7.44
N VAL A 3 -15.96 56.75 8.59
CA VAL A 3 -14.61 56.22 8.87
C VAL A 3 -14.59 54.69 8.87
N ALA A 4 -15.63 54.02 9.38
CA ALA A 4 -15.71 52.59 9.35
C ALA A 4 -15.92 52.04 7.92
N ALA A 5 -16.68 52.71 7.10
CA ALA A 5 -16.88 52.37 5.70
C ALA A 5 -15.59 52.51 4.88
N GLN A 6 -14.83 53.60 5.09
CA GLN A 6 -13.52 53.81 4.46
C GLN A 6 -12.48 52.73 4.90
N GLY A 7 -12.49 52.35 6.18
CA GLY A 7 -11.63 51.26 6.67
C GLY A 7 -11.93 49.92 6.01
N ILE A 8 -13.20 49.58 5.85
CA ILE A 8 -13.62 48.33 5.15
C ILE A 8 -13.19 48.37 3.68
N GLU A 9 -13.38 49.47 3.00
CA GLU A 9 -13.02 49.63 1.58
C GLU A 9 -11.49 49.52 1.35
N SER A 10 -10.70 50.17 2.23
CA SER A 10 -9.23 50.08 2.20
C SER A 10 -8.75 48.63 2.42
N THR A 11 -9.25 47.97 3.46
CA THR A 11 -8.88 46.57 3.76
C THR A 11 -9.30 45.61 2.62
N SER A 12 -10.46 45.83 2.06
CA SER A 12 -10.96 45.05 0.91
C SER A 12 -10.07 45.22 -0.33
N SER A 13 -9.67 46.45 -0.63
CA SER A 13 -8.74 46.72 -1.74
C SER A 13 -7.38 46.05 -1.53
N GLU A 14 -6.88 46.03 -0.31
CA GLU A 14 -5.62 45.37 0.02
C GLU A 14 -5.73 43.82 -0.12
N ILE A 15 -6.83 43.22 0.33
CA ILE A 15 -7.11 41.77 0.13
C ILE A 15 -7.14 41.43 -1.35
N ILE A 16 -7.79 42.22 -2.18
CA ILE A 16 -7.83 42.01 -3.63
C ILE A 16 -6.42 42.10 -4.22
N LYS A 17 -5.63 43.07 -3.81
CA LYS A 17 -4.25 43.19 -4.26
C LYS A 17 -3.41 41.99 -3.88
N LEU A 18 -3.44 41.56 -2.64
CA LEU A 18 -2.70 40.37 -2.16
C LEU A 18 -3.15 39.07 -2.89
N ARG A 19 -4.45 38.94 -3.13
CA ARG A 19 -5.00 37.81 -3.91
C ARG A 19 -4.36 37.73 -5.31
N ASP A 20 -4.24 38.86 -6.00
CA ASP A 20 -3.82 38.87 -7.39
C ASP A 20 -2.29 38.92 -7.54
N THR A 21 -1.58 39.61 -6.62
CA THR A 21 -0.13 39.77 -6.69
C THR A 21 0.66 38.68 -5.99
N GLU A 22 0.08 38.01 -5.00
CA GLU A 22 0.79 37.00 -4.20
C GLU A 22 0.15 35.60 -4.27
N LEU A 23 -1.16 35.51 -3.98
CA LEU A 23 -1.82 34.19 -3.93
C LEU A 23 -1.83 33.49 -5.32
N TYR A 24 -2.16 34.23 -6.37
CA TYR A 24 -2.23 33.65 -7.72
C TYR A 24 -0.86 33.06 -8.20
N PRO A 25 0.27 33.77 -8.08
CA PRO A 25 1.58 33.19 -8.39
C PRO A 25 1.94 31.97 -7.53
N GLN A 26 1.62 31.98 -6.24
CA GLN A 26 1.86 30.85 -5.33
C GLN A 26 1.05 29.60 -5.74
N LEU A 27 -0.21 29.80 -6.14
CA LEU A 27 -1.03 28.69 -6.64
C LEU A 27 -0.49 28.12 -7.95
N LEU A 28 0.04 28.93 -8.84
CA LEU A 28 0.70 28.44 -10.06
C LEU A 28 1.96 27.64 -9.76
N GLU A 29 2.77 28.10 -8.80
CA GLU A 29 3.96 27.38 -8.36
C GLU A 29 3.59 26.04 -7.70
N LEU A 30 2.54 26.01 -6.87
CA LEU A 30 2.02 24.79 -6.28
C LEU A 30 1.56 23.78 -7.34
N ILE A 31 0.80 24.23 -8.36
CA ILE A 31 0.35 23.37 -9.46
C ILE A 31 1.55 22.83 -10.25
N LYS A 32 2.57 23.65 -10.50
CA LYS A 32 3.81 23.21 -11.13
C LYS A 32 4.50 22.12 -10.29
N GLY A 33 4.59 22.32 -8.99
CA GLY A 33 5.14 21.35 -8.05
C GLY A 33 4.37 20.02 -8.06
N LEU A 34 3.03 20.08 -8.05
CA LEU A 34 2.17 18.91 -8.19
C LEU A 34 2.36 18.18 -9.52
N THR A 35 2.48 18.92 -10.63
CA THR A 35 2.78 18.34 -11.95
C THR A 35 4.09 17.56 -11.93
N CYS A 36 5.16 18.14 -11.37
CA CYS A 36 6.45 17.46 -11.25
C CYS A 36 6.36 16.20 -10.36
N THR A 37 5.66 16.29 -9.24
CA THR A 37 5.46 15.16 -8.31
C THR A 37 4.73 14.01 -9.00
N TRP A 38 3.61 14.28 -9.67
CA TRP A 38 2.83 13.25 -10.35
C TRP A 38 3.55 12.66 -11.55
N ARG A 39 4.38 13.45 -12.25
CA ARG A 39 5.26 12.92 -13.31
C ARG A 39 6.27 11.93 -12.76
N SER A 40 6.97 12.29 -11.68
CA SER A 40 7.92 11.38 -11.03
C SER A 40 7.26 10.11 -10.51
N MET A 41 6.04 10.23 -9.94
CA MET A 41 5.27 9.07 -9.50
C MET A 41 4.84 8.18 -10.65
N TYR A 42 4.39 8.77 -11.76
CA TYR A 42 4.04 8.03 -12.97
C TYR A 42 5.22 7.24 -13.53
N GLU A 43 6.37 7.87 -13.69
CA GLU A 43 7.60 7.24 -14.15
C GLU A 43 8.05 6.10 -13.21
N ALA A 44 8.01 6.33 -11.90
CA ALA A 44 8.35 5.32 -10.91
C ALA A 44 7.40 4.11 -10.99
N HIS A 45 6.09 4.34 -11.10
CA HIS A 45 5.12 3.25 -11.20
C HIS A 45 5.19 2.50 -12.53
N GLN A 46 5.58 3.15 -13.63
CA GLN A 46 5.87 2.46 -14.89
C GLN A 46 7.05 1.48 -14.74
N VAL A 47 8.15 1.94 -14.13
CA VAL A 47 9.32 1.08 -13.86
C VAL A 47 8.94 -0.07 -12.94
N GLN A 48 8.20 0.18 -11.87
CA GLN A 48 7.71 -0.86 -10.96
C GLN A 48 6.82 -1.87 -11.69
N THR A 49 5.90 -1.41 -12.54
CA THR A 49 5.07 -2.30 -13.38
C THR A 49 5.92 -3.20 -14.27
N HIS A 50 6.95 -2.64 -14.91
CA HIS A 50 7.85 -3.43 -15.73
C HIS A 50 8.62 -4.50 -14.92
N ILE A 51 9.13 -4.13 -13.75
CA ILE A 51 9.85 -5.05 -12.87
C ILE A 51 8.92 -6.19 -12.39
N VAL A 52 7.73 -5.87 -11.89
CA VAL A 52 6.83 -6.90 -11.35
C VAL A 52 6.26 -7.84 -12.42
N GLN A 53 6.18 -7.40 -13.67
CA GLN A 53 5.83 -8.27 -14.80
C GLN A 53 6.86 -9.40 -15.02
N GLN A 54 8.11 -9.23 -14.57
CA GLN A 54 9.14 -10.26 -14.65
C GLN A 54 8.93 -11.38 -13.60
N LEU A 55 8.12 -11.14 -12.57
CA LEU A 55 7.81 -12.16 -11.56
C LEU A 55 7.21 -13.44 -12.15
N LYS A 56 6.51 -13.33 -13.29
CA LYS A 56 5.94 -14.50 -14.00
C LYS A 56 6.98 -15.53 -14.45
N TYR A 57 8.25 -15.12 -14.57
CA TYR A 57 9.34 -16.00 -14.95
C TYR A 57 10.06 -16.62 -13.76
N LEU A 58 9.72 -16.20 -12.53
CA LEU A 58 10.28 -16.79 -11.32
C LEU A 58 9.55 -18.09 -11.01
N ASN A 59 10.30 -19.17 -10.92
CA ASN A 59 9.80 -20.47 -10.50
C ASN A 59 10.06 -20.65 -8.99
N THR A 60 9.12 -21.28 -8.30
CA THR A 60 9.34 -21.69 -6.92
C THR A 60 10.39 -22.78 -6.88
N VAL A 61 11.52 -22.52 -6.21
CA VAL A 61 12.50 -23.57 -5.93
C VAL A 61 11.89 -24.47 -4.84
N PRO A 62 11.82 -25.81 -5.06
CA PRO A 62 11.39 -26.74 -4.02
C PRO A 62 12.35 -26.63 -2.84
N SER A 63 11.88 -26.24 -1.69
CA SER A 63 12.64 -26.26 -0.44
C SER A 63 11.76 -26.89 0.62
N ILE A 64 12.37 -27.73 1.43
CA ILE A 64 11.71 -28.48 2.51
C ILE A 64 11.68 -27.64 3.79
N GLU A 65 12.45 -26.53 3.83
CA GLU A 65 12.51 -25.67 5.01
C GLU A 65 11.23 -24.87 5.19
N SER A 66 10.71 -24.86 6.41
CA SER A 66 9.56 -24.03 6.80
C SER A 66 9.90 -22.54 6.77
N THR A 67 8.89 -21.71 6.59
CA THR A 67 9.01 -20.25 6.65
C THR A 67 9.61 -19.82 7.99
N SER A 68 10.74 -19.11 7.94
CA SER A 68 11.41 -18.65 9.15
C SER A 68 10.56 -17.61 9.88
N GLU A 69 10.74 -17.49 11.21
CA GLU A 69 10.03 -16.48 12.01
C GLU A 69 10.35 -15.06 11.55
N ILE A 70 11.59 -14.80 11.11
CA ILE A 70 11.99 -13.49 10.55
C ILE A 70 11.19 -13.18 9.29
N HIS A 71 11.04 -14.15 8.38
CA HIS A 71 10.25 -13.97 7.17
C HIS A 71 8.76 -13.73 7.49
N ARG A 72 8.21 -14.48 8.44
CA ARG A 72 6.83 -14.31 8.89
C ARG A 72 6.60 -12.90 9.47
N GLN A 73 7.51 -12.41 10.31
CA GLN A 73 7.44 -11.05 10.86
C GLN A 73 7.59 -9.98 9.78
N ALA A 74 8.47 -10.19 8.80
CA ALA A 74 8.62 -9.27 7.67
C ALA A 74 7.33 -9.19 6.83
N THR A 75 6.62 -10.31 6.64
CA THR A 75 5.32 -10.32 5.93
C THR A 75 4.24 -9.57 6.72
N LEU A 76 4.17 -9.75 8.05
CA LEU A 76 3.27 -8.98 8.92
C LEU A 76 3.58 -7.48 8.88
N GLN A 77 4.87 -7.13 8.92
CA GLN A 77 5.29 -5.73 8.82
C GLN A 77 4.92 -5.12 7.47
N LEU A 78 5.06 -5.88 6.38
CA LEU A 78 4.64 -5.43 5.05
C LEU A 78 3.13 -5.19 4.99
N GLU A 79 2.31 -6.09 5.54
CA GLU A 79 0.86 -5.91 5.63
C GLU A 79 0.49 -4.60 6.32
N LEU A 80 1.10 -4.32 7.49
CA LEU A 80 0.88 -3.07 8.23
C LEU A 80 1.32 -1.83 7.44
N GLN A 81 2.45 -1.89 6.73
CA GLN A 81 2.94 -0.78 5.91
C GLN A 81 2.02 -0.50 4.71
N VAL A 82 1.49 -1.54 4.07
CA VAL A 82 0.53 -1.38 2.97
C VAL A 82 -0.80 -0.83 3.48
N GLN A 83 -1.26 -1.24 4.67
CA GLN A 83 -2.43 -0.67 5.32
C GLN A 83 -2.25 0.83 5.59
N GLN A 84 -1.09 1.22 6.13
CA GLN A 84 -0.75 2.63 6.37
C GLN A 84 -0.65 3.41 5.05
N TRP A 85 -0.10 2.81 4.00
CA TRP A 85 -0.05 3.42 2.68
C TRP A 85 -1.45 3.66 2.12
N HIS A 86 -2.35 2.68 2.20
CA HIS A 86 -3.74 2.83 1.76
C HIS A 86 -4.44 4.00 2.48
N PHE A 87 -4.28 4.06 3.81
CA PHE A 87 -4.85 5.16 4.60
C PHE A 87 -4.27 6.52 4.19
N SER A 88 -2.95 6.62 4.03
CA SER A 88 -2.28 7.85 3.61
C SER A 88 -2.67 8.28 2.19
N PHE A 89 -2.85 7.32 1.28
CA PHE A 89 -3.34 7.58 -0.07
C PHE A 89 -4.75 8.17 -0.06
N CYS A 90 -5.67 7.58 0.67
CA CYS A 90 -7.04 8.12 0.80
C CYS A 90 -7.05 9.52 1.41
N ASN A 91 -6.19 9.76 2.41
CA ASN A 91 -6.10 11.06 3.07
C ASN A 91 -5.54 12.15 2.15
N ILE A 92 -4.51 11.88 1.34
CA ILE A 92 -3.96 12.90 0.43
C ILE A 92 -4.97 13.28 -0.66
N VAL A 93 -5.70 12.32 -1.19
CA VAL A 93 -6.75 12.59 -2.19
C VAL A 93 -7.86 13.44 -1.58
N LYS A 94 -8.31 13.08 -0.37
CA LYS A 94 -9.32 13.86 0.35
C LYS A 94 -8.81 15.28 0.65
N ALA A 95 -7.60 15.42 1.17
CA ALA A 95 -7.02 16.72 1.49
C ALA A 95 -6.92 17.64 0.27
N GLN A 96 -6.59 17.11 -0.90
CA GLN A 96 -6.59 17.88 -2.15
C GLN A 96 -7.98 18.38 -2.52
N ARG A 97 -9.03 17.55 -2.38
CA ARG A 97 -10.41 17.94 -2.62
C ARG A 97 -10.87 19.01 -1.65
N ASP A 98 -10.68 18.77 -0.36
CA ASP A 98 -11.08 19.71 0.71
C ASP A 98 -10.38 21.09 0.54
N TYR A 99 -9.10 21.08 0.14
CA TYR A 99 -8.34 22.31 -0.10
C TYR A 99 -8.91 23.13 -1.25
N ILE A 100 -9.10 22.52 -2.42
CA ILE A 100 -9.58 23.25 -3.59
C ILE A 100 -11.04 23.68 -3.45
N GLU A 101 -11.87 22.87 -2.80
CA GLU A 101 -13.27 23.20 -2.49
C GLU A 101 -13.35 24.43 -1.56
N SER A 102 -12.54 24.43 -0.50
CA SER A 102 -12.46 25.56 0.44
C SER A 102 -11.98 26.84 -0.24
N LEU A 103 -10.96 26.74 -1.08
CA LEU A 103 -10.41 27.87 -1.84
C LEU A 103 -11.42 28.40 -2.86
N ALA A 104 -12.08 27.55 -3.60
CA ALA A 104 -13.13 27.90 -4.55
C ALA A 104 -14.33 28.55 -3.85
N GLY A 105 -14.73 28.01 -2.69
CA GLY A 105 -15.78 28.57 -1.85
C GLY A 105 -15.45 29.99 -1.38
N TRP A 106 -14.23 30.19 -0.87
CA TRP A 106 -13.78 31.54 -0.46
C TRP A 106 -13.76 32.54 -1.63
N LEU A 107 -13.23 32.13 -2.79
CA LEU A 107 -13.21 32.98 -3.98
C LEU A 107 -14.62 33.36 -4.45
N ARG A 108 -15.58 32.46 -4.46
CA ARG A 108 -16.98 32.75 -4.80
C ARG A 108 -17.55 33.81 -3.86
N LEU A 109 -17.37 33.65 -2.55
CA LEU A 109 -17.84 34.62 -1.57
C LEU A 109 -17.20 36.01 -1.77
N SER A 110 -15.91 36.07 -2.06
CA SER A 110 -15.20 37.33 -2.30
C SER A 110 -15.70 38.07 -3.55
N LEU A 111 -16.14 37.36 -4.59
CA LEU A 111 -16.69 37.94 -5.81
C LEU A 111 -18.13 38.49 -5.60
N PHE A 112 -18.97 37.82 -4.81
CA PHE A 112 -20.34 38.23 -4.58
C PHE A 112 -20.44 39.50 -3.73
N GLN A 113 -19.53 39.76 -2.81
CA GLN A 113 -19.54 40.94 -1.95
C GLN A 113 -19.23 42.26 -2.70
N PHE A 114 -18.54 42.21 -3.83
CA PHE A 114 -18.09 43.37 -4.61
C PHE A 114 -18.87 43.60 -5.90
N SER A 115 -19.85 42.77 -6.25
CA SER A 115 -20.61 42.85 -7.50
C SER A 115 -21.65 44.00 -7.54
N LYS A 116 -21.56 45.01 -6.67
CA LYS A 116 -22.38 46.23 -6.82
C LYS A 116 -21.97 47.14 -7.98
N ASN A 117 -20.76 46.98 -8.53
CA ASN A 117 -20.29 47.67 -9.73
C ASN A 117 -20.06 46.67 -10.88
N THR A 118 -21.08 46.46 -11.67
CA THR A 118 -21.17 45.47 -12.77
C THR A 118 -20.26 45.76 -13.98
N MET A 119 -19.40 46.79 -13.96
CA MET A 119 -18.68 47.25 -15.15
C MET A 119 -17.16 46.99 -15.16
N SER A 120 -16.56 46.43 -14.14
CA SER A 120 -15.10 46.23 -14.13
C SER A 120 -14.70 44.95 -13.41
N ARG A 121 -15.01 43.80 -14.00
CA ARG A 121 -14.24 42.59 -13.72
C ARG A 121 -12.85 42.80 -14.31
N THR A 122 -11.85 43.05 -13.48
CA THR A 122 -10.46 43.12 -13.94
C THR A 122 -10.09 41.75 -14.55
N SER A 123 -9.33 41.79 -15.65
CA SER A 123 -8.83 40.58 -16.34
C SER A 123 -8.15 39.59 -15.36
N GLU A 124 -7.61 40.07 -14.26
CA GLU A 124 -6.89 39.32 -13.23
C GLU A 124 -7.83 38.57 -12.28
N GLU A 125 -8.97 39.14 -11.89
CA GLU A 125 -10.02 38.41 -11.11
C GLU A 125 -10.53 37.18 -11.87
N SER A 126 -10.59 37.26 -13.19
CA SER A 126 -10.95 36.14 -14.05
C SER A 126 -9.87 35.03 -14.07
N LYS A 127 -8.58 35.35 -13.84
CA LYS A 127 -7.47 34.38 -13.92
C LYS A 127 -7.46 33.44 -12.73
N ILE A 128 -7.50 33.95 -11.50
CA ILE A 128 -7.46 33.09 -10.29
C ILE A 128 -8.73 32.26 -10.19
N TYR A 129 -9.89 32.80 -10.51
CA TYR A 129 -11.14 32.06 -10.51
C TYR A 129 -11.10 30.92 -11.54
N SER A 130 -10.69 31.22 -12.78
CA SER A 130 -10.54 30.22 -13.84
C SER A 130 -9.54 29.13 -13.47
N LEU A 131 -8.46 29.48 -12.76
CA LEU A 131 -7.47 28.52 -12.27
C LEU A 131 -8.10 27.56 -11.25
N CYS A 132 -8.75 28.10 -10.23
CA CYS A 132 -9.35 27.29 -9.16
C CYS A 132 -10.51 26.43 -9.66
N GLU A 133 -11.32 26.93 -10.59
CA GLU A 133 -12.42 26.17 -11.19
C GLU A 133 -11.91 24.98 -12.01
N LYS A 134 -10.87 25.19 -12.81
CA LYS A 134 -10.22 24.12 -13.57
C LYS A 134 -9.56 23.08 -12.66
N TRP A 135 -8.89 23.56 -11.60
CA TRP A 135 -8.27 22.67 -10.62
C TRP A 135 -9.33 21.85 -9.88
N HIS A 136 -10.40 22.47 -9.41
CA HIS A 136 -11.53 21.79 -8.79
C HIS A 136 -12.10 20.70 -9.72
N HIS A 137 -12.34 21.04 -10.97
CA HIS A 137 -12.84 20.09 -11.96
C HIS A 137 -11.87 18.93 -12.26
N ALA A 138 -10.56 19.19 -12.28
CA ALA A 138 -9.54 18.15 -12.46
C ALA A 138 -9.52 17.18 -11.28
N VAL A 139 -9.52 17.71 -10.05
CA VAL A 139 -9.48 16.88 -8.83
C VAL A 139 -10.74 16.01 -8.68
N ASP A 140 -11.91 16.49 -9.10
CA ASP A 140 -13.15 15.71 -9.10
C ASP A 140 -13.12 14.52 -10.06
N LYS A 141 -12.37 14.63 -11.15
CA LYS A 141 -12.25 13.56 -12.16
C LYS A 141 -11.19 12.51 -11.87
N ILE A 142 -10.33 12.74 -10.88
CA ILE A 142 -9.26 11.82 -10.54
C ILE A 142 -9.83 10.43 -10.19
N PRO A 143 -9.36 9.34 -10.83
CA PRO A 143 -9.87 7.98 -10.62
C PRO A 143 -9.26 7.33 -9.36
N ASP A 144 -9.41 7.97 -8.21
CA ASP A 144 -8.86 7.54 -6.91
C ASP A 144 -9.41 6.19 -6.44
N LYS A 145 -10.67 5.88 -6.78
CA LYS A 145 -11.31 4.61 -6.40
C LYS A 145 -10.56 3.40 -6.94
N VAL A 146 -10.17 3.44 -8.22
CA VAL A 146 -9.46 2.32 -8.87
C VAL A 146 -8.09 2.09 -8.21
N ALA A 147 -7.36 3.16 -7.90
CA ALA A 147 -6.08 3.07 -7.20
C ALA A 147 -6.24 2.58 -5.76
N SER A 148 -7.23 3.12 -5.02
CA SER A 148 -7.56 2.69 -3.67
C SER A 148 -7.95 1.22 -3.61
N GLU A 149 -8.78 0.74 -4.53
CA GLU A 149 -9.15 -0.67 -4.66
C GLU A 149 -7.93 -1.54 -5.00
N GLY A 150 -7.04 -1.08 -5.88
CA GLY A 150 -5.79 -1.78 -6.19
C GLY A 150 -4.92 -2.02 -4.96
N ILE A 151 -4.74 -0.99 -4.11
CA ILE A 151 -3.99 -1.10 -2.85
C ILE A 151 -4.71 -2.03 -1.87
N ASN A 152 -6.03 -1.90 -1.73
CA ASN A 152 -6.83 -2.71 -0.81
C ASN A 152 -6.86 -4.19 -1.22
N ASN A 153 -6.93 -4.48 -2.51
CA ASN A 153 -6.85 -5.85 -3.03
C ASN A 153 -5.48 -6.47 -2.72
N PHE A 154 -4.40 -5.72 -2.89
CA PHE A 154 -3.07 -6.17 -2.50
C PHE A 154 -2.96 -6.42 -0.99
N LEU A 155 -3.51 -5.55 -0.17
CA LEU A 155 -3.60 -5.73 1.28
C LEU A 155 -4.33 -7.03 1.65
N THR A 156 -5.46 -7.33 1.01
CA THR A 156 -6.21 -8.57 1.20
C THR A 156 -5.37 -9.81 0.86
N VAL A 157 -4.58 -9.73 -0.21
CA VAL A 157 -3.65 -10.80 -0.61
C VAL A 157 -2.58 -11.02 0.46
N LEU A 158 -2.00 -9.95 1.00
CA LEU A 158 -1.00 -10.05 2.08
C LEU A 158 -1.58 -10.68 3.34
N GLY A 159 -2.81 -10.30 3.73
CA GLY A 159 -3.52 -10.93 4.85
C GLY A 159 -3.71 -12.44 4.65
N GLY A 160 -4.05 -12.87 3.42
CA GLY A 160 -4.12 -14.29 3.06
C GLY A 160 -2.79 -15.03 3.22
N ILE A 161 -1.68 -14.40 2.82
CA ILE A 161 -0.33 -14.96 2.99
C ILE A 161 0.02 -15.08 4.46
N VAL A 162 -0.26 -14.07 5.27
CA VAL A 162 -0.03 -14.07 6.72
C VAL A 162 -0.78 -15.21 7.41
N VAL A 163 -2.04 -15.42 7.07
CA VAL A 163 -2.85 -16.52 7.60
C VAL A 163 -2.24 -17.87 7.23
N GLN A 164 -1.86 -18.06 5.97
CA GLN A 164 -1.26 -19.30 5.48
C GLN A 164 0.08 -19.61 6.16
N GLN A 165 0.95 -18.60 6.34
CA GLN A 165 2.20 -18.75 7.11
C GLN A 165 1.93 -19.08 8.58
N GLY A 166 0.85 -18.58 9.17
CA GLY A 166 0.40 -18.92 10.51
C GLY A 166 0.00 -20.39 10.65
N GLU A 167 -0.72 -20.94 9.68
CA GLU A 167 -1.09 -22.37 9.68
C GLU A 167 0.14 -23.28 9.47
N GLU A 168 1.05 -22.90 8.58
CA GLU A 168 2.33 -23.61 8.42
C GLU A 168 3.13 -23.63 9.73
N HIS A 169 3.21 -22.50 10.42
CA HIS A 169 3.92 -22.43 11.70
C HIS A 169 3.28 -23.31 12.77
N LYS A 170 1.96 -23.39 12.85
CA LYS A 170 1.25 -24.31 13.76
C LYS A 170 1.58 -25.76 13.42
N GLN A 171 1.63 -26.11 12.14
CA GLN A 171 1.97 -27.45 11.69
C GLN A 171 3.45 -27.80 11.98
N SER A 172 4.36 -26.84 11.83
CA SER A 172 5.76 -26.98 12.20
C SER A 172 5.92 -27.33 13.69
N ARG A 173 5.20 -26.64 14.58
CA ARG A 173 5.19 -26.93 16.02
C ARG A 173 4.63 -28.33 16.35
N ARG A 174 3.59 -28.79 15.63
CA ARG A 174 3.04 -30.14 15.81
C ARG A 174 4.06 -31.20 15.40
N CYS A 175 4.72 -31.01 14.27
CA CYS A 175 5.77 -31.89 13.79
C CYS A 175 6.95 -31.96 14.78
N GLU A 176 7.42 -30.79 15.26
CA GLU A 176 8.50 -30.72 16.25
C GLU A 176 8.13 -31.42 17.56
N SER A 177 6.91 -31.25 18.05
CA SER A 177 6.41 -31.92 19.24
C SER A 177 6.34 -33.44 19.08
N ALA A 178 5.86 -33.91 17.92
CA ALA A 178 5.77 -35.33 17.63
C ALA A 178 7.16 -35.99 17.52
N LEU A 179 8.12 -35.30 16.91
CA LEU A 179 9.52 -35.75 16.81
C LEU A 179 10.18 -35.82 18.19
N LYS A 180 10.05 -34.80 19.03
CA LYS A 180 10.58 -34.78 20.40
C LYS A 180 10.01 -35.91 21.25
N GLU A 181 8.70 -36.19 21.14
CA GLU A 181 8.06 -37.28 21.86
C GLU A 181 8.60 -38.64 21.38
N PHE A 182 8.71 -38.84 20.06
CA PHE A 182 9.30 -40.04 19.48
C PHE A 182 10.75 -40.26 19.95
N GLU A 183 11.62 -39.25 19.84
CA GLU A 183 13.02 -39.32 20.28
C GLU A 183 13.15 -39.68 21.76
N LYS A 184 12.34 -39.04 22.62
CA LYS A 184 12.30 -39.37 24.04
C LYS A 184 11.97 -40.83 24.29
N ARG A 185 10.97 -41.39 23.60
CA ARG A 185 10.56 -42.79 23.79
C ARG A 185 11.57 -43.77 23.20
N VAL A 186 12.22 -43.41 22.11
CA VAL A 186 13.35 -44.21 21.57
C VAL A 186 14.49 -44.25 22.58
N TYR A 187 14.84 -43.15 23.22
CA TYR A 187 15.87 -43.12 24.26
C TYR A 187 15.49 -43.97 25.47
N GLU A 188 14.25 -43.88 25.97
CA GLU A 188 13.72 -44.71 27.06
C GLU A 188 13.76 -46.23 26.70
N LEU A 189 13.37 -46.58 25.47
CA LEU A 189 13.41 -47.98 25.00
C LEU A 189 14.84 -48.53 24.98
N LYS A 190 15.78 -47.78 24.40
CA LYS A 190 17.21 -48.16 24.36
C LYS A 190 17.79 -48.40 25.76
N ALA A 191 17.44 -47.51 26.73
CA ALA A 191 17.87 -47.63 28.12
C ALA A 191 17.33 -48.92 28.79
N ILE A 192 16.13 -49.33 28.44
CA ILE A 192 15.52 -50.57 28.97
C ILE A 192 16.11 -51.80 28.28
N GLU A 193 16.25 -51.77 26.95
CA GLU A 193 16.89 -52.85 26.19
C GLU A 193 18.31 -53.15 26.68
N SER A 194 19.09 -52.09 26.98
CA SER A 194 20.43 -52.23 27.56
C SER A 194 20.42 -52.92 28.94
N LYS A 195 19.45 -52.60 29.81
CA LYS A 195 19.29 -53.25 31.11
C LYS A 195 18.82 -54.72 30.99
N TYR A 196 17.88 -54.99 30.09
CA TYR A 196 17.36 -56.33 29.88
C TYR A 196 18.37 -57.25 29.17
N SER A 197 19.20 -56.77 28.27
CA SER A 197 20.29 -57.54 27.64
C SER A 197 21.24 -58.07 28.67
N THR A 198 21.42 -57.38 29.80
CA THR A 198 22.27 -57.86 30.91
C THR A 198 21.58 -58.93 31.79
N TYR A 199 20.22 -59.01 31.78
CA TYR A 199 19.44 -59.92 32.60
C TYR A 199 18.88 -61.18 31.83
N SER A 200 19.01 -61.23 30.50
CA SER A 200 18.37 -62.19 29.61
C SER A 200 19.00 -63.62 29.70
N THR A 201 19.90 -63.85 30.62
CA THR A 201 20.49 -65.21 30.87
C THR A 201 19.67 -66.03 31.88
N LEU A 202 18.61 -65.55 32.45
CA LEU A 202 17.72 -66.21 33.37
C LEU A 202 16.28 -66.20 32.88
N GLY A 203 15.76 -67.32 32.40
CA GLY A 203 14.45 -67.54 31.78
C GLY A 203 13.30 -66.84 32.56
N ALA A 204 12.63 -65.93 31.90
CA ALA A 204 11.38 -65.33 32.37
C ALA A 204 10.31 -65.47 31.28
N THR A 205 9.40 -66.41 31.51
CA THR A 205 8.09 -66.51 30.86
C THR A 205 7.16 -65.47 31.51
N GLY A 206 6.90 -64.40 30.81
CA GLY A 206 5.93 -63.35 31.25
C GLY A 206 5.95 -62.21 30.29
N ASN A 207 4.85 -61.48 30.21
CA ASN A 207 4.62 -60.29 29.35
C ASN A 207 5.89 -59.43 29.20
N ASP A 208 6.48 -59.44 28.00
CA ASP A 208 7.74 -58.75 27.73
C ASP A 208 7.49 -57.22 27.68
N PRO A 209 7.87 -56.47 28.73
CA PRO A 209 7.65 -55.00 28.78
C PRO A 209 8.41 -54.25 27.69
N VAL A 210 9.41 -54.88 27.08
CA VAL A 210 10.17 -54.34 25.94
C VAL A 210 9.29 -54.37 24.69
N LYS A 211 8.49 -55.44 24.49
CA LYS A 211 7.64 -55.62 23.33
C LYS A 211 6.52 -54.54 23.28
N GLU A 212 5.87 -54.29 24.43
CA GLU A 212 4.84 -53.22 24.52
C GLU A 212 5.42 -51.84 24.21
N LYS A 213 6.60 -51.51 24.73
CA LYS A 213 7.26 -50.24 24.47
C LYS A 213 7.73 -50.14 23.03
N ARG A 214 8.16 -51.21 22.37
CA ARG A 214 8.48 -51.20 20.93
C ARG A 214 7.26 -50.86 20.09
N VAL A 215 6.10 -51.45 20.37
CA VAL A 215 4.83 -51.12 19.68
C VAL A 215 4.49 -49.66 19.85
N LYS A 216 4.65 -49.10 21.05
CA LYS A 216 4.41 -47.69 21.32
C LYS A 216 5.38 -46.79 20.55
N VAL A 217 6.67 -47.13 20.51
CA VAL A 217 7.68 -46.38 19.75
C VAL A 217 7.34 -46.41 18.25
N GLU A 218 6.91 -47.54 17.69
CA GLU A 218 6.54 -47.64 16.27
C GLU A 218 5.29 -46.79 15.96
N SER A 219 4.28 -46.76 16.85
CA SER A 219 3.11 -45.90 16.68
C SER A 219 3.48 -44.42 16.70
N LEU A 220 4.42 -43.99 17.56
CA LEU A 220 4.91 -42.62 17.60
C LEU A 220 5.78 -42.28 16.41
N ARG A 221 6.54 -43.23 15.88
CA ARG A 221 7.27 -43.10 14.62
C ARG A 221 6.32 -42.83 13.47
N ALA A 222 5.26 -43.63 13.34
CA ALA A 222 4.24 -43.43 12.31
C ALA A 222 3.59 -42.04 12.41
N LYS A 223 3.24 -41.59 13.63
CA LYS A 223 2.72 -40.24 13.89
C LYS A 223 3.71 -39.13 13.50
N ALA A 224 4.98 -39.27 13.87
CA ALA A 224 6.02 -38.30 13.53
C ALA A 224 6.24 -38.18 12.01
N VAL A 225 6.21 -39.31 11.29
CA VAL A 225 6.30 -39.33 9.82
C VAL A 225 5.07 -38.68 9.20
N GLU A 226 3.88 -38.97 9.71
CA GLU A 226 2.63 -38.32 9.23
C GLU A 226 2.67 -36.81 9.42
N GLU A 227 3.03 -36.30 10.60
CA GLU A 227 3.13 -34.88 10.88
C GLU A 227 4.21 -34.20 10.03
N LYS A 228 5.33 -34.89 9.76
CA LYS A 228 6.36 -34.40 8.84
C LYS A 228 5.84 -34.25 7.41
N THR A 229 5.11 -35.25 6.91
CA THR A 229 4.50 -35.19 5.56
C THR A 229 3.47 -34.05 5.45
N LYS A 230 2.67 -33.84 6.51
CA LYS A 230 1.74 -32.70 6.57
C LYS A 230 2.48 -31.37 6.53
N LEU A 231 3.60 -31.25 7.24
CA LEU A 231 4.44 -30.05 7.21
C LEU A 231 5.02 -29.80 5.83
N GLU A 232 5.61 -30.78 5.18
CA GLU A 232 6.17 -30.68 3.83
C GLU A 232 5.10 -30.19 2.83
N LYS A 233 3.90 -30.73 2.91
CA LYS A 233 2.76 -30.30 2.10
C LYS A 233 2.36 -28.85 2.42
N SER A 234 2.32 -28.48 3.70
CA SER A 234 1.97 -27.12 4.14
C SER A 234 2.99 -26.10 3.63
N VAL A 235 4.29 -26.38 3.74
CA VAL A 235 5.39 -25.54 3.22
C VAL A 235 5.27 -25.33 1.71
N SER A 236 5.06 -26.42 0.96
CA SER A 236 4.88 -26.36 -0.49
C SER A 236 3.66 -25.50 -0.87
N THR A 237 2.55 -25.68 -0.16
CA THR A 237 1.32 -24.91 -0.37
C THR A 237 1.53 -23.43 -0.07
N THR A 238 2.15 -23.07 1.06
CA THR A 238 2.44 -21.67 1.43
C THR A 238 3.28 -20.98 0.36
N ARG A 239 4.31 -21.64 -0.13
CA ARG A 239 5.19 -21.07 -1.17
C ARG A 239 4.47 -20.86 -2.49
N SER A 240 3.73 -21.87 -2.94
CA SER A 240 2.97 -21.78 -4.18
C SER A 240 1.91 -20.65 -4.12
N ILE A 241 1.15 -20.60 -3.02
CA ILE A 241 0.15 -19.54 -2.81
C ILE A 241 0.82 -18.17 -2.76
N THR A 242 1.90 -18.01 -1.99
CA THR A 242 2.61 -16.73 -1.88
C THR A 242 3.11 -16.27 -3.24
N MET A 243 3.77 -17.12 -4.00
CA MET A 243 4.29 -16.78 -5.32
C MET A 243 3.17 -16.41 -6.29
N ASN A 244 2.15 -17.26 -6.42
CA ASN A 244 1.03 -17.03 -7.31
C ASN A 244 0.30 -15.72 -6.96
N ASN A 245 0.05 -15.49 -5.68
CA ASN A 245 -0.63 -14.29 -5.21
C ASN A 245 0.16 -13.02 -5.50
N LEU A 246 1.48 -13.02 -5.28
CA LEU A 246 2.33 -11.87 -5.60
C LEU A 246 2.46 -11.65 -7.11
N GLN A 247 2.61 -12.72 -7.89
CA GLN A 247 2.67 -12.64 -9.36
C GLN A 247 1.40 -12.05 -9.98
N MET A 248 0.25 -12.29 -9.38
CA MET A 248 -1.03 -11.77 -9.85
C MET A 248 -1.31 -10.36 -9.31
N SER A 249 -1.08 -10.12 -8.03
CA SER A 249 -1.54 -8.89 -7.36
C SER A 249 -0.65 -7.69 -7.59
N LEU A 250 0.69 -7.85 -7.62
CA LEU A 250 1.61 -6.74 -7.80
C LEU A 250 1.48 -6.04 -9.16
N PRO A 251 1.36 -6.76 -10.31
CA PRO A 251 1.10 -6.10 -11.58
C PRO A 251 -0.22 -5.30 -11.58
N HIS A 252 -1.28 -5.83 -11.00
CA HIS A 252 -2.56 -5.12 -10.91
C HIS A 252 -2.47 -3.86 -10.05
N LEU A 253 -1.78 -3.95 -8.91
CA LEU A 253 -1.54 -2.80 -8.02
C LEU A 253 -0.82 -1.68 -8.77
N PHE A 254 0.34 -1.97 -9.37
CA PHE A 254 1.13 -0.93 -10.04
C PHE A 254 0.47 -0.42 -11.32
N GLN A 255 -0.28 -1.26 -12.03
CA GLN A 255 -1.08 -0.80 -13.16
C GLN A 255 -2.16 0.22 -12.74
N ALA A 256 -2.83 -0.01 -11.61
CA ALA A 256 -3.79 0.93 -11.06
C ALA A 256 -3.11 2.26 -10.65
N MET A 257 -1.92 2.19 -10.06
CA MET A 257 -1.13 3.36 -9.68
C MET A 257 -0.59 4.13 -10.89
N VAL A 258 -0.19 3.44 -11.97
CA VAL A 258 0.17 4.08 -13.25
C VAL A 258 -1.02 4.84 -13.82
N GLY A 259 -2.20 4.23 -13.86
CA GLY A 259 -3.42 4.89 -14.34
C GLY A 259 -3.75 6.14 -13.55
N PHE A 260 -3.74 6.05 -12.23
CA PHE A 260 -3.99 7.17 -11.33
C PHE A 260 -2.97 8.32 -11.53
N SER A 261 -1.68 8.02 -11.44
CA SER A 261 -0.63 9.05 -11.55
C SER A 261 -0.56 9.65 -12.95
N SER A 262 -0.89 8.90 -14.01
CA SER A 262 -0.99 9.41 -15.38
C SER A 262 -2.08 10.47 -15.52
N VAL A 263 -3.27 10.22 -14.99
CA VAL A 263 -4.38 11.17 -15.02
C VAL A 263 -4.02 12.42 -14.23
N CYS A 264 -3.50 12.27 -13.00
CA CYS A 264 -3.07 13.41 -12.19
C CYS A 264 -2.01 14.26 -12.92
N MET A 265 -1.00 13.63 -13.50
CA MET A 265 0.05 14.32 -14.24
C MET A 265 -0.53 15.14 -15.41
N HIS A 266 -1.37 14.53 -16.24
CA HIS A 266 -1.95 15.20 -17.41
C HIS A 266 -2.86 16.34 -17.04
N ASP A 267 -3.71 16.17 -16.04
CA ASP A 267 -4.65 17.20 -15.61
C ASP A 267 -3.93 18.42 -15.03
N PHE A 268 -2.97 18.21 -14.12
CA PHE A 268 -2.17 19.32 -13.58
C PHE A 268 -1.27 19.99 -14.63
N GLU A 269 -0.69 19.23 -15.54
CA GLU A 269 0.08 19.78 -16.66
C GLU A 269 -0.80 20.63 -17.60
N SER A 270 -2.00 20.17 -17.91
CA SER A 270 -2.97 20.91 -18.72
C SER A 270 -3.35 22.25 -18.08
N ILE A 271 -3.62 22.24 -16.76
CA ILE A 271 -3.93 23.46 -16.01
C ILE A 271 -2.76 24.45 -16.07
N TYR A 272 -1.54 23.97 -15.80
CA TYR A 272 -0.33 24.80 -15.80
C TYR A 272 -0.06 25.44 -17.17
N ASN A 273 -0.07 24.64 -18.23
CA ASN A 273 0.24 25.10 -19.60
C ASN A 273 -0.80 26.12 -20.10
N GLN A 274 -2.09 25.92 -19.81
CA GLN A 274 -3.13 26.88 -20.19
C GLN A 274 -2.98 28.23 -19.50
N GLN A 275 -2.43 28.30 -18.30
CA GLN A 275 -2.21 29.54 -17.58
C GLN A 275 -0.88 30.22 -18.03
N SER A 276 0.15 29.43 -18.31
CA SER A 276 1.44 29.92 -18.81
C SER A 276 1.30 30.58 -20.19
N ASN A 277 0.59 29.92 -21.13
CA ASN A 277 0.36 30.46 -22.46
C ASN A 277 -0.47 31.77 -22.47
N LYS A 278 -1.42 31.93 -21.53
CA LYS A 278 -2.15 33.17 -21.37
C LYS A 278 -1.25 34.32 -20.92
N LYS A 279 -0.27 34.02 -20.04
CA LYS A 279 0.67 35.04 -19.55
C LYS A 279 1.55 35.57 -20.68
N GLU A 280 2.12 34.69 -21.51
CA GLU A 280 2.93 35.08 -22.67
C GLU A 280 2.14 35.94 -23.68
N HIS A 281 0.87 35.60 -23.93
CA HIS A 281 0.03 36.35 -24.89
C HIS A 281 -0.35 37.72 -24.36
N ASP A 282 -0.57 37.87 -23.05
CA ASP A 282 -0.87 39.17 -22.42
C ASP A 282 0.39 40.06 -22.36
N ASP A 283 1.57 39.51 -22.13
CA ASP A 283 2.84 40.23 -22.12
C ASP A 283 3.22 40.71 -23.53
N VAL A 284 2.98 39.91 -24.58
CA VAL A 284 3.19 40.32 -25.98
C VAL A 284 2.26 41.48 -26.37
N LYS A 285 1.01 41.47 -25.94
CA LYS A 285 0.06 42.58 -26.18
C LYS A 285 0.44 43.89 -25.45
N ARG A 286 1.06 43.77 -24.26
CA ARG A 286 1.54 44.96 -23.51
C ARG A 286 2.77 45.61 -24.15
N ILE A 287 3.59 44.84 -24.90
CA ILE A 287 4.78 45.37 -25.58
C ILE A 287 4.41 46.05 -26.92
N GLN A 288 3.25 45.71 -27.49
CA GLN A 288 2.76 46.28 -28.77
C GLN A 288 1.87 47.51 -28.62
N GLN A 289 1.57 47.94 -27.42
CA GLN A 289 0.90 49.22 -27.07
C GLN A 289 1.89 50.26 -26.53
#